data_02f599394805e8d4882e441408c5dad5
#
_entry.id   02f599394805e8d4882e441408c5dad5
#
_cell.length_a   1.000
_cell.length_b   1.000
_cell.length_c   1.000
_cell.angle_alpha   90.00
_cell.angle_beta   90.00
_cell.angle_gamma   90.00
#
_symmetry.space_group_name_H-M   'P 1'
#
loop_
_entity.id
_entity.type
_entity.pdbx_description
1 polymer ?
#
loop_
_entity_poly.entity_id
_entity_poly.type
_entity_poly.pdbx_seq_one_letter_code
_entity_poly.pdbx_strand_id
1 'polypeptide(L)'
;MATAPLDPASLLPVAVSTIRVGEAFDFDLYLRDAASRPVLYRGQNFQIQQTDLAALERRGIQTLFILHSSLDLYERYLREQVLTDPKLNPAARFCAVKEANRSVFLAALKSSQVEPLMAVAFELAMELTNAICNEECTLNSLLSLLSHDYYTYTHVTNVGVYCLSLAKMLGISDRPELVNIAKGALLHDVGKRHIPAEILNKNGKLTEDEFRTVKLHPLTGFRELCRQPELTWAQLMMVYQHHEKLDGKGYPVGIGGDEIHFLGRLCAVADVYDALSSYRPYRRPMPGSQIRQFF
;
A
#
# COMPACT_ATOMS: atom_id res chain seq x y z
N MET A 1 20.50 -8.22 32.92
CA MET A 1 21.12 -7.27 31.98
C MET A 1 19.98 -6.50 31.36
N ALA A 2 19.89 -5.19 31.52
CA ALA A 2 18.89 -4.37 30.85
C ALA A 2 19.21 -4.36 29.35
N THR A 3 18.34 -4.94 28.55
CA THR A 3 18.45 -4.85 27.09
C THR A 3 18.37 -3.38 26.66
N ALA A 4 19.28 -2.95 25.80
CA ALA A 4 19.24 -1.60 25.25
C ALA A 4 17.83 -1.30 24.69
N PRO A 5 17.34 -0.06 24.83
CA PRO A 5 16.03 0.29 24.29
C PRO A 5 16.00 0.03 22.77
N LEU A 6 14.97 -0.69 22.30
CA LEU A 6 14.78 -0.95 20.89
C LEU A 6 14.57 0.37 20.14
N ASP A 7 15.26 0.52 19.01
CA ASP A 7 15.06 1.66 18.10
C ASP A 7 13.64 1.58 17.47
N PRO A 8 12.80 2.60 17.64
CA PRO A 8 11.49 2.64 16.99
C PRO A 8 11.53 2.46 15.47
N ALA A 9 12.65 2.81 14.80
CA ALA A 9 12.87 2.62 13.37
C ALA A 9 13.09 1.15 12.97
N SER A 10 13.42 0.27 13.95
CA SER A 10 13.59 -1.17 13.70
C SER A 10 12.28 -1.96 13.64
N LEU A 11 11.13 -1.31 13.83
CA LEU A 11 9.83 -1.94 13.89
C LEU A 11 9.06 -1.80 12.56
N LEU A 12 8.46 -2.92 12.13
CA LEU A 12 7.50 -2.99 11.02
C LEU A 12 6.07 -3.12 11.56
N PRO A 13 5.11 -2.36 11.03
CA PRO A 13 3.70 -2.52 11.38
C PRO A 13 3.14 -3.79 10.74
N VAL A 14 2.28 -4.49 11.48
CA VAL A 14 1.52 -5.68 11.05
C VAL A 14 0.07 -5.55 11.48
N ALA A 15 -0.87 -5.98 10.63
CA ALA A 15 -2.29 -5.86 10.92
C ALA A 15 -2.73 -6.87 11.99
N VAL A 16 -3.49 -6.42 13.00
CA VAL A 16 -4.06 -7.31 14.02
C VAL A 16 -4.95 -8.39 13.38
N SER A 17 -5.63 -8.09 12.28
CA SER A 17 -6.48 -9.03 11.53
C SER A 17 -5.73 -10.24 10.95
N THR A 18 -4.41 -10.19 10.87
CA THR A 18 -3.57 -11.30 10.42
C THR A 18 -3.09 -12.21 11.55
N ILE A 19 -3.37 -11.85 12.80
CA ILE A 19 -2.94 -12.62 13.98
C ILE A 19 -3.99 -13.65 14.35
N ARG A 20 -3.60 -14.91 14.45
CA ARG A 20 -4.48 -16.05 14.75
C ARG A 20 -4.48 -16.37 16.24
N VAL A 21 -5.66 -16.69 16.76
CA VAL A 21 -5.83 -17.17 18.14
C VAL A 21 -5.37 -18.64 18.22
N GLY A 22 -4.67 -18.96 19.30
CA GLY A 22 -4.23 -20.33 19.58
C GLY A 22 -2.92 -20.72 18.91
N GLU A 23 -2.40 -19.89 18.00
CA GLU A 23 -1.10 -20.11 17.36
C GLU A 23 0.05 -19.51 18.18
N ALA A 24 1.19 -20.18 18.17
CA ALA A 24 2.45 -19.67 18.68
C ALA A 24 3.28 -19.10 17.52
N PHE A 25 3.93 -17.96 17.76
CA PHE A 25 4.74 -17.29 16.77
C PHE A 25 6.22 -17.45 17.06
N ASP A 26 7.05 -17.58 16.04
CA ASP A 26 8.51 -17.58 16.13
C ASP A 26 9.09 -16.16 16.20
N PHE A 27 8.25 -15.15 16.44
CA PHE A 27 8.63 -13.73 16.50
C PHE A 27 7.89 -13.02 17.64
N ASP A 28 8.49 -11.92 18.09
CA ASP A 28 7.91 -11.04 19.11
C ASP A 28 6.91 -10.07 18.49
N LEU A 29 5.82 -9.78 19.24
CA LEU A 29 4.85 -8.74 18.91
C LEU A 29 5.00 -7.57 19.87
N TYR A 30 5.01 -6.36 19.33
CA TYR A 30 5.18 -5.12 20.06
C TYR A 30 3.98 -4.19 19.90
N LEU A 31 3.78 -3.34 20.89
CA LEU A 31 2.94 -2.13 20.84
C LEU A 31 3.84 -0.89 20.90
N ARG A 32 3.28 0.27 20.61
CA ARG A 32 3.91 1.55 20.93
C ARG A 32 3.18 2.19 22.11
N ASP A 33 3.97 2.69 23.08
CA ASP A 33 3.43 3.48 24.19
C ASP A 33 3.04 4.91 23.74
N ALA A 34 2.53 5.71 24.68
CA ALA A 34 2.17 7.11 24.42
C ALA A 34 3.34 7.99 23.93
N ALA A 35 4.58 7.58 24.20
CA ALA A 35 5.80 8.23 23.71
C ALA A 35 6.34 7.58 22.43
N SER A 36 5.55 6.73 21.77
CA SER A 36 5.92 5.97 20.56
C SER A 36 7.08 4.99 20.74
N ARG A 37 7.40 4.61 21.97
CA ARG A 37 8.47 3.64 22.27
C ARG A 37 7.95 2.21 22.14
N PRO A 38 8.77 1.27 21.63
CA PRO A 38 8.44 -0.15 21.56
C PRO A 38 8.20 -0.74 22.97
N VAL A 39 7.08 -1.43 23.11
CA VAL A 39 6.75 -2.20 24.31
C VAL A 39 6.40 -3.62 23.89
N LEU A 40 7.09 -4.62 24.43
CA LEU A 40 6.78 -6.02 24.14
C LEU A 40 5.33 -6.32 24.55
N TYR A 41 4.54 -6.78 23.59
CA TYR A 41 3.15 -7.18 23.82
C TYR A 41 3.04 -8.68 24.08
N ARG A 42 3.67 -9.49 23.20
CA ARG A 42 3.79 -10.95 23.33
C ARG A 42 5.16 -11.39 22.82
N GLY A 43 5.86 -12.19 23.63
CA GLY A 43 7.12 -12.81 23.22
C GLY A 43 6.90 -13.99 22.27
N GLN A 44 7.94 -14.37 21.53
CA GLN A 44 7.96 -15.58 20.72
C GLN A 44 7.53 -16.80 21.54
N ASN A 45 6.90 -17.79 20.90
CA ASN A 45 6.37 -19.02 21.51
C ASN A 45 5.18 -18.82 22.47
N PHE A 46 4.65 -17.60 22.66
CA PHE A 46 3.43 -17.37 23.41
C PHE A 46 2.22 -17.32 22.48
N GLN A 47 1.19 -18.08 22.83
CA GLN A 47 -0.09 -18.08 22.09
C GLN A 47 -0.89 -16.82 22.39
N ILE A 48 -1.47 -16.23 21.35
CA ILE A 48 -2.49 -15.19 21.47
C ILE A 48 -3.83 -15.86 21.82
N GLN A 49 -4.50 -15.33 22.85
CA GLN A 49 -5.83 -15.78 23.25
C GLN A 49 -6.92 -14.88 22.68
N GLN A 50 -8.16 -15.38 22.61
CA GLN A 50 -9.32 -14.59 22.17
C GLN A 50 -9.50 -13.30 23.02
N THR A 51 -9.19 -13.39 24.31
CA THR A 51 -9.22 -12.24 25.23
C THR A 51 -8.22 -11.16 24.89
N ASP A 52 -7.09 -11.53 24.30
CA ASP A 52 -6.05 -10.58 23.86
C ASP A 52 -6.51 -9.77 22.67
N LEU A 53 -7.08 -10.45 21.64
CA LEU A 53 -7.63 -9.77 20.46
C LEU A 53 -8.80 -8.87 20.84
N ALA A 54 -9.73 -9.34 21.69
CA ALA A 54 -10.84 -8.53 22.18
C ALA A 54 -10.36 -7.30 23.00
N ALA A 55 -9.23 -7.41 23.71
CA ALA A 55 -8.64 -6.27 24.41
C ALA A 55 -8.01 -5.25 23.46
N LEU A 56 -7.38 -5.68 22.36
CA LEU A 56 -6.86 -4.80 21.32
C LEU A 56 -8.01 -4.07 20.61
N GLU A 57 -9.07 -4.78 20.26
CA GLU A 57 -10.24 -4.22 19.59
C GLU A 57 -10.93 -3.14 20.45
N ARG A 58 -11.20 -3.44 21.74
CA ARG A 58 -11.78 -2.47 22.69
C ARG A 58 -10.95 -1.20 22.83
N ARG A 59 -9.64 -1.29 22.64
CA ARG A 59 -8.69 -0.16 22.67
C ARG A 59 -8.54 0.52 21.30
N GLY A 60 -9.24 0.04 20.26
CA GLY A 60 -9.12 0.55 18.90
C GLY A 60 -7.75 0.29 18.26
N ILE A 61 -6.99 -0.71 18.75
CA ILE A 61 -5.67 -1.05 18.23
C ILE A 61 -5.84 -2.00 17.06
N GLN A 62 -5.51 -1.53 15.87
CA GLN A 62 -5.57 -2.31 14.63
C GLN A 62 -4.17 -2.72 14.12
N THR A 63 -3.11 -2.18 14.72
CA THR A 63 -1.73 -2.41 14.30
C THR A 63 -0.89 -2.86 15.48
N LEU A 64 -0.18 -3.97 15.30
CA LEU A 64 0.94 -4.42 16.13
C LEU A 64 2.25 -4.18 15.36
N PHE A 65 3.37 -4.50 15.97
CA PHE A 65 4.68 -4.31 15.35
C PHE A 65 5.54 -5.55 15.57
N ILE A 66 6.39 -5.84 14.58
CA ILE A 66 7.45 -6.85 14.65
C ILE A 66 8.81 -6.18 14.36
N LEU A 67 9.90 -6.84 14.70
CA LEU A 67 11.23 -6.38 14.26
C LEU A 67 11.42 -6.62 12.77
N HIS A 68 12.16 -5.73 12.10
CA HIS A 68 12.57 -5.93 10.70
C HIS A 68 13.26 -7.28 10.47
N SER A 69 14.07 -7.74 11.44
CA SER A 69 14.73 -9.04 11.40
C SER A 69 13.79 -10.24 11.46
N SER A 70 12.53 -10.03 11.83
CA SER A 70 11.51 -11.08 11.92
C SER A 70 10.56 -11.10 10.72
N LEU A 71 10.81 -10.27 9.69
CA LEU A 71 9.91 -10.16 8.53
C LEU A 71 9.73 -11.51 7.83
N ASP A 72 10.81 -12.23 7.55
CA ASP A 72 10.75 -13.53 6.86
C ASP A 72 9.95 -14.57 7.67
N LEU A 73 10.07 -14.55 9.01
CA LEU A 73 9.30 -15.42 9.90
C LEU A 73 7.81 -15.08 9.84
N TYR A 74 7.48 -13.78 9.84
CA TYR A 74 6.10 -13.31 9.73
C TYR A 74 5.49 -13.62 8.36
N GLU A 75 6.21 -13.40 7.25
CA GLU A 75 5.73 -13.74 5.91
C GLU A 75 5.49 -15.25 5.76
N ARG A 76 6.37 -16.10 6.32
CA ARG A 76 6.17 -17.54 6.37
C ARG A 76 4.92 -17.92 7.17
N TYR A 77 4.76 -17.36 8.37
CA TYR A 77 3.56 -17.53 9.19
C TYR A 77 2.28 -17.19 8.41
N LEU A 78 2.27 -16.06 7.68
CA LEU A 78 1.12 -15.68 6.88
C LEU A 78 0.78 -16.73 5.82
N ARG A 79 1.77 -17.23 5.09
CA ARG A 79 1.57 -18.23 4.04
C ARG A 79 1.11 -19.58 4.57
N GLU A 80 1.70 -20.06 5.66
CA GLU A 80 1.49 -21.39 6.20
C GLU A 80 0.29 -21.49 7.13
N GLN A 81 -0.03 -20.42 7.87
CA GLN A 81 -1.04 -20.46 8.93
C GLN A 81 -2.28 -19.61 8.61
N VAL A 82 -2.11 -18.45 7.98
CA VAL A 82 -3.22 -17.51 7.77
C VAL A 82 -3.91 -17.76 6.43
N LEU A 83 -3.15 -17.78 5.35
CA LEU A 83 -3.69 -17.87 3.99
C LEU A 83 -4.23 -19.26 3.63
N THR A 84 -3.92 -20.28 4.42
CA THR A 84 -4.46 -21.64 4.29
C THR A 84 -5.90 -21.77 4.76
N ASP A 85 -6.43 -20.79 5.52
CA ASP A 85 -7.81 -20.81 5.98
C ASP A 85 -8.79 -20.38 4.86
N PRO A 86 -9.64 -21.31 4.37
CA PRO A 86 -10.61 -20.96 3.33
C PRO A 86 -11.75 -20.05 3.81
N LYS A 87 -11.94 -19.94 5.13
CA LYS A 87 -12.96 -19.09 5.76
C LYS A 87 -12.44 -17.70 6.16
N LEU A 88 -11.19 -17.39 5.82
CA LEU A 88 -10.61 -16.09 6.12
C LEU A 88 -11.44 -14.98 5.45
N ASN A 89 -11.86 -14.01 6.25
CA ASN A 89 -12.59 -12.83 5.74
C ASN A 89 -11.79 -12.16 4.61
N PRO A 90 -12.43 -11.76 3.49
CA PRO A 90 -11.73 -11.20 2.33
C PRO A 90 -10.83 -10.00 2.64
N ALA A 91 -11.24 -9.12 3.56
CA ALA A 91 -10.42 -7.99 3.99
C ALA A 91 -9.15 -8.45 4.73
N ALA A 92 -9.28 -9.40 5.67
CA ALA A 92 -8.15 -9.98 6.37
C ALA A 92 -7.24 -10.77 5.40
N ARG A 93 -7.82 -11.46 4.40
CA ARG A 93 -7.07 -12.16 3.35
C ARG A 93 -6.24 -11.19 2.51
N PHE A 94 -6.82 -10.07 2.07
CA PHE A 94 -6.06 -9.04 1.36
C PHE A 94 -4.91 -8.51 2.23
N CYS A 95 -5.15 -8.19 3.50
CA CYS A 95 -4.08 -7.76 4.41
C CYS A 95 -2.98 -8.80 4.54
N ALA A 96 -3.33 -10.09 4.68
CA ALA A 96 -2.36 -11.17 4.78
C ALA A 96 -1.56 -11.36 3.47
N VAL A 97 -2.19 -11.33 2.30
CA VAL A 97 -1.51 -11.40 0.99
C VAL A 97 -0.61 -10.19 0.79
N LYS A 98 -1.10 -8.99 1.13
CA LYS A 98 -0.30 -7.76 1.09
C LYS A 98 0.98 -7.92 1.92
N GLU A 99 0.87 -8.28 3.18
CA GLU A 99 2.04 -8.43 4.05
C GLU A 99 2.95 -9.58 3.63
N ALA A 100 2.40 -10.73 3.20
CA ALA A 100 3.16 -11.89 2.75
C ALA A 100 3.97 -11.64 1.45
N ASN A 101 3.60 -10.63 0.68
CA ASN A 101 4.28 -10.26 -0.58
C ASN A 101 5.17 -9.01 -0.45
N ARG A 102 5.33 -8.45 0.75
CA ARG A 102 6.11 -7.21 0.97
C ARG A 102 7.55 -7.36 0.49
N SER A 103 8.27 -8.39 0.94
CA SER A 103 9.67 -8.63 0.55
C SER A 103 9.80 -8.89 -0.95
N VAL A 104 8.88 -9.68 -1.53
CA VAL A 104 8.88 -9.99 -2.97
C VAL A 104 8.67 -8.72 -3.79
N PHE A 105 7.72 -7.88 -3.40
CA PHE A 105 7.47 -6.61 -4.08
C PHE A 105 8.69 -5.67 -4.01
N LEU A 106 9.29 -5.52 -2.83
CA LEU A 106 10.47 -4.66 -2.64
C LEU A 106 11.68 -5.18 -3.40
N ALA A 107 11.87 -6.50 -3.49
CA ALA A 107 12.91 -7.11 -4.31
C ALA A 107 12.64 -6.90 -5.81
N ALA A 108 11.38 -7.06 -6.25
CA ALA A 108 10.97 -6.86 -7.62
C ALA A 108 11.13 -5.40 -8.10
N LEU A 109 10.94 -4.41 -7.22
CA LEU A 109 11.25 -3.01 -7.52
C LEU A 109 12.72 -2.76 -7.86
N LYS A 110 13.63 -3.58 -7.33
CA LYS A 110 15.08 -3.49 -7.58
C LYS A 110 15.55 -4.40 -8.72
N SER A 111 14.69 -5.28 -9.21
CA SER A 111 15.00 -6.20 -10.32
C SER A 111 15.16 -5.43 -11.63
N SER A 112 15.91 -5.96 -12.58
CA SER A 112 15.95 -5.44 -13.96
C SER A 112 14.70 -5.81 -14.77
N GLN A 113 13.93 -6.81 -14.33
CA GLN A 113 12.72 -7.32 -14.99
C GLN A 113 11.48 -6.82 -14.25
N VAL A 114 10.41 -6.52 -15.00
CA VAL A 114 9.15 -6.00 -14.43
C VAL A 114 8.14 -7.10 -14.13
N GLU A 115 8.28 -8.26 -14.74
CA GLU A 115 7.34 -9.38 -14.64
C GLU A 115 7.11 -9.85 -13.19
N PRO A 116 8.12 -9.98 -12.32
CA PRO A 116 7.89 -10.33 -10.91
C PRO A 116 7.06 -9.28 -10.17
N LEU A 117 7.25 -7.99 -10.48
CA LEU A 117 6.46 -6.90 -9.89
C LEU A 117 5.01 -6.94 -10.36
N MET A 118 4.79 -7.20 -11.65
CA MET A 118 3.45 -7.36 -12.23
C MET A 118 2.73 -8.57 -11.61
N ALA A 119 3.41 -9.69 -11.41
CA ALA A 119 2.81 -10.88 -10.80
C ALA A 119 2.27 -10.57 -9.40
N VAL A 120 3.06 -9.91 -8.55
CA VAL A 120 2.62 -9.50 -7.20
C VAL A 120 1.49 -8.47 -7.28
N ALA A 121 1.59 -7.48 -8.18
CA ALA A 121 0.54 -6.48 -8.35
C ALA A 121 -0.79 -7.11 -8.81
N PHE A 122 -0.74 -8.13 -9.66
CA PHE A 122 -1.94 -8.82 -10.16
C PHE A 122 -2.60 -9.69 -9.08
N GLU A 123 -1.81 -10.39 -8.27
CA GLU A 123 -2.32 -11.11 -7.09
C GLU A 123 -3.00 -10.15 -6.12
N LEU A 124 -2.34 -9.06 -5.77
CA LEU A 124 -2.89 -8.03 -4.88
C LEU A 124 -4.16 -7.39 -5.46
N ALA A 125 -4.22 -7.13 -6.77
CA ALA A 125 -5.39 -6.57 -7.42
C ALA A 125 -6.62 -7.50 -7.30
N MET A 126 -6.42 -8.80 -7.46
CA MET A 126 -7.48 -9.80 -7.30
C MET A 126 -8.00 -9.83 -5.86
N GLU A 127 -7.11 -9.92 -4.88
CA GLU A 127 -7.50 -10.00 -3.48
C GLU A 127 -8.11 -8.68 -2.98
N LEU A 128 -7.59 -7.55 -3.41
CA LEU A 128 -8.18 -6.24 -3.10
C LEU A 128 -9.59 -6.11 -3.68
N THR A 129 -9.79 -6.54 -4.94
CA THR A 129 -11.11 -6.53 -5.57
C THR A 129 -12.07 -7.47 -4.82
N ASN A 130 -11.61 -8.66 -4.42
CA ASN A 130 -12.41 -9.57 -3.60
C ASN A 130 -12.85 -8.92 -2.28
N ALA A 131 -11.93 -8.23 -1.59
CA ALA A 131 -12.22 -7.57 -0.33
C ALA A 131 -13.25 -6.44 -0.49
N ILE A 132 -13.12 -5.63 -1.55
CA ILE A 132 -13.98 -4.46 -1.78
C ILE A 132 -15.34 -4.84 -2.39
N CYS A 133 -15.42 -5.92 -3.17
CA CYS A 133 -16.66 -6.41 -3.76
C CYS A 133 -17.47 -7.32 -2.82
N ASN A 134 -16.95 -7.66 -1.64
CA ASN A 134 -17.70 -8.42 -0.66
C ASN A 134 -18.91 -7.60 -0.18
N GLU A 135 -20.09 -8.25 -0.09
CA GLU A 135 -21.34 -7.61 0.37
C GLU A 135 -21.25 -7.09 1.81
N GLU A 136 -20.42 -7.70 2.65
CA GLU A 136 -20.15 -7.26 4.02
C GLU A 136 -19.13 -6.12 4.13
N CYS A 137 -18.62 -5.60 2.99
CA CYS A 137 -17.61 -4.55 2.99
C CYS A 137 -18.20 -3.22 3.45
N THR A 138 -17.86 -2.82 4.66
CA THR A 138 -18.24 -1.54 5.26
C THR A 138 -17.13 -0.51 5.05
N LEU A 139 -17.42 0.79 5.28
CA LEU A 139 -16.41 1.84 5.30
C LEU A 139 -15.28 1.53 6.30
N ASN A 140 -15.62 0.98 7.47
CA ASN A 140 -14.62 0.56 8.45
C ASN A 140 -13.72 -0.58 7.93
N SER A 141 -14.31 -1.52 7.18
CA SER A 141 -13.53 -2.58 6.52
C SER A 141 -12.55 -1.98 5.51
N LEU A 142 -12.96 -1.01 4.69
CA LEU A 142 -12.07 -0.31 3.75
C LEU A 142 -10.94 0.43 4.47
N LEU A 143 -11.26 1.15 5.55
CA LEU A 143 -10.26 1.86 6.34
C LEU A 143 -9.24 0.90 6.97
N SER A 144 -9.66 -0.33 7.33
CA SER A 144 -8.74 -1.33 7.88
C SER A 144 -7.74 -1.90 6.86
N LEU A 145 -7.99 -1.74 5.56
CA LEU A 145 -7.06 -2.14 4.49
C LEU A 145 -5.90 -1.15 4.32
N LEU A 146 -6.10 0.10 4.77
CA LEU A 146 -5.10 1.16 4.67
C LEU A 146 -3.99 0.97 5.70
N SER A 147 -2.79 1.31 5.32
CA SER A 147 -1.64 1.40 6.21
C SER A 147 -1.14 2.86 6.25
N HIS A 148 -0.57 3.28 7.37
CA HIS A 148 -0.19 4.68 7.58
C HIS A 148 1.33 4.88 7.68
N ASP A 149 2.11 3.86 7.38
CA ASP A 149 3.56 3.94 7.27
C ASP A 149 4.00 4.47 5.91
N TYR A 150 5.12 5.19 5.88
CA TYR A 150 5.63 5.79 4.65
C TYR A 150 6.62 4.83 3.94
N TYR A 151 6.08 3.97 3.10
CA TYR A 151 6.87 3.12 2.20
C TYR A 151 6.18 3.08 0.82
N THR A 152 6.96 2.96 -0.25
CA THR A 152 6.44 2.85 -1.62
C THR A 152 5.39 1.75 -1.74
N TYR A 153 5.60 0.62 -1.08
CA TYR A 153 4.67 -0.51 -1.07
C TYR A 153 3.31 -0.16 -0.44
N THR A 154 3.33 0.48 0.71
CA THR A 154 2.12 0.95 1.40
C THR A 154 1.36 1.96 0.55
N HIS A 155 2.08 2.92 -0.04
CA HIS A 155 1.50 3.93 -0.91
C HIS A 155 0.74 3.30 -2.10
N VAL A 156 1.38 2.44 -2.89
CA VAL A 156 0.71 1.85 -4.06
C VAL A 156 -0.48 0.98 -3.69
N THR A 157 -0.43 0.29 -2.54
CA THR A 157 -1.58 -0.50 -2.05
C THR A 157 -2.73 0.40 -1.57
N ASN A 158 -2.44 1.49 -0.87
CA ASN A 158 -3.44 2.48 -0.46
C ASN A 158 -4.10 3.15 -1.68
N VAL A 159 -3.31 3.56 -2.67
CA VAL A 159 -3.84 4.12 -3.93
C VAL A 159 -4.78 3.12 -4.61
N GLY A 160 -4.44 1.82 -4.59
CA GLY A 160 -5.33 0.75 -5.05
C GLY A 160 -6.67 0.74 -4.31
N VAL A 161 -6.66 0.81 -2.98
CA VAL A 161 -7.89 0.88 -2.14
C VAL A 161 -8.72 2.11 -2.50
N TYR A 162 -8.10 3.29 -2.61
CA TYR A 162 -8.80 4.53 -2.95
C TYR A 162 -9.37 4.51 -4.36
N CYS A 163 -8.62 4.02 -5.36
CA CYS A 163 -9.10 3.89 -6.74
C CYS A 163 -10.35 3.01 -6.82
N LEU A 164 -10.34 1.83 -6.19
CA LEU A 164 -11.50 0.93 -6.20
C LEU A 164 -12.69 1.52 -5.42
N SER A 165 -12.43 2.18 -4.30
CA SER A 165 -13.49 2.84 -3.52
C SER A 165 -14.16 3.95 -4.33
N LEU A 166 -13.37 4.81 -4.99
CA LEU A 166 -13.88 5.85 -5.88
C LEU A 166 -14.61 5.27 -7.08
N ALA A 167 -14.08 4.23 -7.72
CA ALA A 167 -14.73 3.56 -8.85
C ALA A 167 -16.13 3.05 -8.47
N LYS A 168 -16.27 2.37 -7.33
CA LYS A 168 -17.59 1.93 -6.82
C LYS A 168 -18.53 3.10 -6.53
N MET A 169 -18.03 4.18 -5.92
CA MET A 169 -18.84 5.39 -5.66
C MET A 169 -19.32 6.06 -6.96
N LEU A 170 -18.56 5.93 -8.04
CA LEU A 170 -18.92 6.41 -9.38
C LEU A 170 -19.80 5.42 -10.18
N GLY A 171 -20.22 4.31 -9.55
CA GLY A 171 -21.15 3.34 -10.14
C GLY A 171 -20.48 2.23 -10.95
N ILE A 172 -19.15 2.13 -10.94
CA ILE A 172 -18.44 1.02 -11.58
C ILE A 172 -18.58 -0.22 -10.69
N SER A 173 -19.32 -1.23 -11.18
CA SER A 173 -19.61 -2.46 -10.44
C SER A 173 -19.14 -3.73 -11.15
N ASP A 174 -18.72 -3.62 -12.42
CA ASP A 174 -18.19 -4.75 -13.19
C ASP A 174 -16.87 -5.22 -12.58
N ARG A 175 -16.85 -6.50 -12.15
CA ARG A 175 -15.70 -7.06 -11.44
C ARG A 175 -14.41 -7.10 -12.29
N PRO A 176 -14.42 -7.54 -13.54
CA PRO A 176 -13.28 -7.43 -14.46
C PRO A 176 -12.74 -6.01 -14.57
N GLU A 177 -13.62 -5.00 -14.68
CA GLU A 177 -13.21 -3.60 -14.74
C GLU A 177 -12.55 -3.14 -13.43
N LEU A 178 -13.11 -3.49 -12.29
CA LEU A 178 -12.50 -3.20 -10.98
C LEU A 178 -11.12 -3.86 -10.82
N VAL A 179 -10.94 -5.11 -11.27
CA VAL A 179 -9.62 -5.76 -11.29
C VAL A 179 -8.64 -4.99 -12.17
N ASN A 180 -9.07 -4.52 -13.34
CA ASN A 180 -8.23 -3.72 -14.24
C ASN A 180 -7.83 -2.38 -13.59
N ILE A 181 -8.75 -1.71 -12.92
CA ILE A 181 -8.46 -0.47 -12.17
C ILE A 181 -7.43 -0.75 -11.07
N ALA A 182 -7.62 -1.82 -10.28
CA ALA A 182 -6.69 -2.19 -9.23
C ALA A 182 -5.27 -2.47 -9.77
N LYS A 183 -5.15 -3.24 -10.87
CA LYS A 183 -3.85 -3.50 -11.51
C LYS A 183 -3.14 -2.22 -11.92
N GLY A 184 -3.86 -1.30 -12.58
CA GLY A 184 -3.31 -0.01 -13.00
C GLY A 184 -2.85 0.84 -11.81
N ALA A 185 -3.68 0.89 -10.75
CA ALA A 185 -3.36 1.63 -9.53
C ALA A 185 -2.13 1.08 -8.80
N LEU A 186 -1.98 -0.24 -8.70
CA LEU A 186 -0.82 -0.87 -8.07
C LEU A 186 0.49 -0.71 -8.87
N LEU A 187 0.39 -0.43 -10.17
CA LEU A 187 1.52 -0.23 -11.07
C LEU A 187 1.80 1.24 -11.43
N HIS A 188 0.96 2.20 -10.98
CA HIS A 188 1.06 3.60 -11.43
C HIS A 188 2.46 4.20 -11.26
N ASP A 189 3.13 3.83 -10.21
CA ASP A 189 4.43 4.35 -9.78
C ASP A 189 5.63 3.46 -10.19
N VAL A 190 5.43 2.42 -11.02
CA VAL A 190 6.47 1.47 -11.39
C VAL A 190 7.75 2.13 -11.92
N GLY A 191 7.61 3.24 -12.65
CA GLY A 191 8.75 3.97 -13.19
C GLY A 191 9.69 4.60 -12.15
N LYS A 192 9.26 4.72 -10.90
CA LYS A 192 10.14 5.20 -9.81
C LYS A 192 11.34 4.29 -9.56
N ARG A 193 11.26 3.03 -9.99
CA ARG A 193 12.40 2.09 -9.93
C ARG A 193 13.62 2.54 -10.74
N HIS A 194 13.42 3.44 -11.72
CA HIS A 194 14.49 3.99 -12.56
C HIS A 194 15.07 5.30 -12.00
N ILE A 195 14.57 5.81 -10.90
CA ILE A 195 15.07 7.01 -10.24
C ILE A 195 16.16 6.62 -9.25
N PRO A 196 17.32 7.31 -9.23
CA PRO A 196 18.37 7.07 -8.25
C PRO A 196 17.85 7.12 -6.81
N ALA A 197 18.27 6.15 -5.98
CA ALA A 197 17.79 6.01 -4.61
C ALA A 197 18.10 7.25 -3.74
N GLU A 198 19.21 7.93 -4.02
CA GLU A 198 19.63 9.18 -3.35
C GLU A 198 18.63 10.32 -3.58
N ILE A 199 17.96 10.34 -4.74
CA ILE A 199 16.92 11.33 -5.07
C ILE A 199 15.60 10.94 -4.39
N LEU A 200 15.19 9.66 -4.52
CA LEU A 200 13.93 9.17 -3.93
C LEU A 200 13.90 9.27 -2.39
N ASN A 201 15.06 8.99 -1.76
CA ASN A 201 15.16 8.96 -0.29
C ASN A 201 15.76 10.24 0.29
N LYS A 202 15.86 11.31 -0.50
CA LYS A 202 16.47 12.56 -0.05
C LYS A 202 15.67 13.19 1.11
N ASN A 203 16.36 13.41 2.22
CA ASN A 203 15.80 14.20 3.33
C ASN A 203 15.86 15.70 2.96
N GLY A 204 14.70 16.27 2.59
CA GLY A 204 14.59 17.69 2.26
C GLY A 204 14.00 17.96 0.89
N LYS A 205 14.08 19.22 0.44
CA LYS A 205 13.58 19.63 -0.87
C LYS A 205 14.48 19.12 -1.99
N LEU A 206 13.86 18.62 -3.06
CA LEU A 206 14.56 18.30 -4.30
C LEU A 206 15.01 19.58 -5.00
N THR A 207 16.16 19.54 -5.65
CA THR A 207 16.56 20.57 -6.60
C THR A 207 15.66 20.50 -7.85
N GLU A 208 15.74 21.51 -8.71
CA GLU A 208 14.96 21.51 -9.97
C GLU A 208 15.36 20.34 -10.88
N ASP A 209 16.65 19.99 -10.94
CA ASP A 209 17.15 18.87 -11.74
C ASP A 209 16.71 17.52 -11.18
N GLU A 210 16.78 17.33 -9.86
CA GLU A 210 16.28 16.15 -9.20
C GLU A 210 14.77 16.01 -9.41
N PHE A 211 14.01 17.11 -9.31
CA PHE A 211 12.57 17.09 -9.55
C PHE A 211 12.25 16.80 -11.03
N ARG A 212 13.05 17.31 -11.99
CA ARG A 212 12.93 16.92 -13.40
C ARG A 212 13.14 15.40 -13.59
N THR A 213 14.10 14.82 -12.90
CA THR A 213 14.33 13.37 -12.91
C THR A 213 13.13 12.60 -12.37
N VAL A 214 12.57 13.04 -11.24
CA VAL A 214 11.36 12.42 -10.67
C VAL A 214 10.17 12.49 -11.63
N LYS A 215 9.96 13.61 -12.32
CA LYS A 215 8.88 13.77 -13.30
C LYS A 215 8.94 12.80 -14.49
N LEU A 216 10.05 12.11 -14.69
CA LEU A 216 10.17 11.13 -15.78
C LEU A 216 9.51 9.77 -15.46
N HIS A 217 9.17 9.49 -14.17
CA HIS A 217 8.68 8.15 -13.82
C HIS A 217 7.39 7.74 -14.54
N PRO A 218 6.41 8.62 -14.86
CA PRO A 218 5.24 8.17 -15.62
C PRO A 218 5.61 7.73 -17.03
N LEU A 219 6.54 8.45 -17.67
CA LEU A 219 7.03 8.10 -19.00
C LEU A 219 7.87 6.83 -19.00
N THR A 220 8.79 6.67 -18.04
CA THR A 220 9.63 5.47 -17.94
C THR A 220 8.81 4.24 -17.58
N GLY A 221 7.84 4.37 -16.67
CA GLY A 221 6.90 3.30 -16.34
C GLY A 221 6.04 2.89 -17.52
N PHE A 222 5.49 3.85 -18.26
CA PHE A 222 4.74 3.59 -19.49
C PHE A 222 5.60 2.84 -20.53
N ARG A 223 6.82 3.29 -20.79
CA ARG A 223 7.74 2.65 -21.75
C ARG A 223 8.10 1.22 -21.39
N GLU A 224 8.20 0.93 -20.12
CA GLU A 224 8.46 -0.42 -19.61
C GLU A 224 7.23 -1.32 -19.78
N LEU A 225 6.07 -0.82 -19.35
CA LEU A 225 4.84 -1.59 -19.31
C LEU A 225 4.11 -1.73 -20.67
N CYS A 226 4.30 -0.80 -21.61
CA CYS A 226 3.63 -0.86 -22.91
C CYS A 226 4.04 -2.07 -23.77
N ARG A 227 5.09 -2.80 -23.38
CA ARG A 227 5.53 -4.04 -24.02
C ARG A 227 4.88 -5.29 -23.44
N GLN A 228 4.09 -5.13 -22.36
CA GLN A 228 3.47 -6.24 -21.64
C GLN A 228 2.04 -6.46 -22.19
N PRO A 229 1.78 -7.60 -22.88
CA PRO A 229 0.51 -7.84 -23.56
C PRO A 229 -0.66 -8.05 -22.60
N GLU A 230 -0.39 -8.31 -21.32
CA GLU A 230 -1.39 -8.51 -20.27
C GLU A 230 -2.01 -7.20 -19.78
N LEU A 231 -1.45 -6.05 -20.16
CA LEU A 231 -1.91 -4.73 -19.73
C LEU A 231 -2.79 -4.08 -20.79
N THR A 232 -3.90 -3.52 -20.35
CA THR A 232 -4.81 -2.75 -21.19
C THR A 232 -4.32 -1.31 -21.38
N TRP A 233 -4.78 -0.65 -22.45
CA TRP A 233 -4.52 0.76 -22.66
C TRP A 233 -4.93 1.63 -21.47
N ALA A 234 -6.07 1.34 -20.86
CA ALA A 234 -6.58 2.09 -19.72
C ALA A 234 -5.62 2.02 -18.49
N GLN A 235 -5.04 0.84 -18.21
CA GLN A 235 -4.03 0.67 -17.18
C GLN A 235 -2.75 1.44 -17.47
N LEU A 236 -2.31 1.42 -18.73
CA LEU A 236 -1.15 2.20 -19.18
C LEU A 236 -1.39 3.71 -19.03
N MET A 237 -2.62 4.17 -19.24
CA MET A 237 -2.97 5.59 -19.03
C MET A 237 -3.00 5.97 -17.54
N MET A 238 -3.33 5.06 -16.62
CA MET A 238 -3.15 5.30 -15.19
C MET A 238 -1.68 5.55 -14.86
N VAL A 239 -0.77 4.75 -15.39
CA VAL A 239 0.68 4.92 -15.18
C VAL A 239 1.20 6.21 -15.82
N TYR A 240 0.74 6.55 -17.03
CA TYR A 240 1.28 7.66 -17.80
C TYR A 240 0.73 9.01 -17.39
N GLN A 241 -0.55 9.09 -16.98
CA GLN A 241 -1.28 10.34 -16.84
C GLN A 241 -1.65 10.70 -15.39
N HIS A 242 -1.30 9.91 -14.38
CA HIS A 242 -1.70 10.18 -12.98
C HIS A 242 -1.12 11.49 -12.40
N HIS A 243 -0.17 12.12 -13.07
CA HIS A 243 0.35 13.44 -12.71
C HIS A 243 -0.05 14.54 -13.69
N GLU A 244 -0.90 14.25 -14.67
CA GLU A 244 -1.53 15.29 -15.47
C GLU A 244 -2.56 16.07 -14.63
N LYS A 245 -2.82 17.32 -15.02
CA LYS A 245 -3.74 18.22 -14.31
C LYS A 245 -4.77 18.78 -15.27
N LEU A 246 -6.00 18.99 -14.80
CA LEU A 246 -7.07 19.54 -15.60
C LEU A 246 -6.74 20.90 -16.24
N ASP A 247 -5.85 21.68 -15.59
CA ASP A 247 -5.39 22.98 -16.07
C ASP A 247 -4.20 22.92 -17.08
N GLY A 248 -3.78 21.72 -17.47
CA GLY A 248 -2.67 21.50 -18.41
C GLY A 248 -1.28 21.75 -17.82
N LYS A 249 -1.15 21.97 -16.51
CA LYS A 249 0.14 22.20 -15.83
C LYS A 249 0.73 20.94 -15.21
N GLY A 250 0.20 19.78 -15.59
CA GLY A 250 0.69 18.48 -15.18
C GLY A 250 1.93 18.04 -15.94
N TYR A 251 2.25 16.77 -15.83
CA TYR A 251 3.32 16.08 -16.55
C TYR A 251 2.93 14.62 -16.76
N PRO A 252 3.51 13.90 -17.73
CA PRO A 252 4.70 14.22 -18.53
C PRO A 252 4.42 15.04 -19.79
N VAL A 253 3.16 15.20 -20.23
CA VAL A 253 2.82 15.85 -21.50
C VAL A 253 2.31 17.27 -21.30
N GLY A 254 1.56 17.50 -20.21
CA GLY A 254 0.88 18.77 -19.96
C GLY A 254 -0.46 18.88 -20.69
N ILE A 255 -1.14 17.75 -20.92
CA ILE A 255 -2.52 17.72 -21.42
C ILE A 255 -3.50 18.12 -20.32
N GLY A 256 -4.67 18.59 -20.70
CA GLY A 256 -5.67 19.05 -19.77
C GLY A 256 -7.07 18.53 -20.02
N GLY A 257 -7.97 18.75 -19.09
CA GLY A 257 -9.39 18.49 -19.25
C GLY A 257 -9.71 17.06 -19.71
N ASP A 258 -10.44 16.97 -20.82
CA ASP A 258 -10.95 15.72 -21.35
C ASP A 258 -9.91 14.89 -22.14
N GLU A 259 -8.72 15.44 -22.40
CA GLU A 259 -7.62 14.69 -22.99
C GLU A 259 -7.00 13.68 -22.00
N ILE A 260 -7.20 13.91 -20.69
CA ILE A 260 -6.76 12.99 -19.67
C ILE A 260 -7.75 11.83 -19.57
N HIS A 261 -7.26 10.61 -19.77
CA HIS A 261 -8.07 9.40 -19.64
C HIS A 261 -8.78 9.34 -18.28
N PHE A 262 -10.04 8.91 -18.23
CA PHE A 262 -10.84 8.85 -17.00
C PHE A 262 -10.10 8.11 -15.86
N LEU A 263 -9.51 6.93 -16.14
CA LEU A 263 -8.75 6.18 -15.11
C LEU A 263 -7.45 6.87 -14.71
N GLY A 264 -6.83 7.68 -15.58
CA GLY A 264 -5.71 8.55 -15.23
C GLY A 264 -6.13 9.62 -14.20
N ARG A 265 -7.28 10.26 -14.41
CA ARG A 265 -7.88 11.22 -13.46
C ARG A 265 -8.24 10.56 -12.13
N LEU A 266 -8.86 9.36 -12.17
CA LEU A 266 -9.20 8.59 -10.98
C LEU A 266 -7.95 8.23 -10.15
N CYS A 267 -6.88 7.80 -10.81
CA CYS A 267 -5.60 7.50 -10.18
C CYS A 267 -4.95 8.76 -9.58
N ALA A 268 -4.98 9.88 -10.30
CA ALA A 268 -4.45 11.17 -9.82
C ALA A 268 -5.10 11.62 -8.52
N VAL A 269 -6.43 11.52 -8.42
CA VAL A 269 -7.17 11.85 -7.19
C VAL A 269 -6.75 10.94 -6.03
N ALA A 270 -6.67 9.63 -6.26
CA ALA A 270 -6.29 8.66 -5.26
C ALA A 270 -4.84 8.86 -4.77
N ASP A 271 -3.89 9.09 -5.70
CA ASP A 271 -2.48 9.35 -5.40
C ASP A 271 -2.30 10.62 -4.56
N VAL A 272 -2.89 11.74 -4.98
CA VAL A 272 -2.83 13.00 -4.23
C VAL A 272 -3.48 12.84 -2.86
N TYR A 273 -4.60 12.13 -2.75
CA TYR A 273 -5.25 11.89 -1.48
C TYR A 273 -4.36 11.09 -0.52
N ASP A 274 -3.79 9.97 -0.96
CA ASP A 274 -2.84 9.20 -0.13
C ASP A 274 -1.63 10.05 0.24
N ALA A 275 -1.06 10.75 -0.73
CA ALA A 275 0.07 11.62 -0.48
C ALA A 275 -0.20 12.67 0.60
N LEU A 276 -1.42 13.21 0.71
CA LEU A 276 -1.80 14.22 1.69
C LEU A 276 -2.26 13.63 3.02
N SER A 277 -2.90 12.47 3.04
CA SER A 277 -3.47 11.82 4.22
C SER A 277 -2.50 10.90 4.96
N SER A 278 -1.42 10.46 4.32
CA SER A 278 -0.41 9.58 4.92
C SER A 278 0.68 10.35 5.67
N TYR A 279 1.26 9.71 6.70
CA TYR A 279 2.43 10.25 7.39
C TYR A 279 3.64 10.26 6.46
N ARG A 280 4.39 11.35 6.45
CA ARG A 280 5.67 11.46 5.73
C ARG A 280 6.76 11.98 6.67
N PRO A 281 8.05 11.61 6.47
CA PRO A 281 9.12 11.99 7.40
C PRO A 281 9.22 13.49 7.67
N TYR A 282 8.76 14.31 6.72
CA TYR A 282 8.81 15.78 6.79
C TYR A 282 7.44 16.45 6.93
N ARG A 283 6.33 15.69 7.05
CA ARG A 283 4.99 16.23 7.15
C ARG A 283 4.01 15.28 7.84
N ARG A 284 3.24 15.81 8.79
CA ARG A 284 2.10 15.09 9.39
C ARG A 284 0.95 14.93 8.39
N PRO A 285 0.09 13.92 8.56
CA PRO A 285 -1.13 13.77 7.78
C PRO A 285 -2.00 15.02 7.86
N MET A 286 -2.59 15.42 6.73
CA MET A 286 -3.55 16.51 6.68
C MET A 286 -4.96 15.99 7.01
N PRO A 287 -5.77 16.73 7.77
CA PRO A 287 -7.18 16.40 7.95
C PRO A 287 -7.94 16.39 6.63
N GLY A 288 -8.90 15.47 6.45
CA GLY A 288 -9.69 15.36 5.22
C GLY A 288 -10.43 16.66 4.83
N SER A 289 -10.82 17.49 5.80
CA SER A 289 -11.42 18.81 5.54
C SER A 289 -10.46 19.77 4.82
N GLN A 290 -9.16 19.67 5.07
CA GLN A 290 -8.15 20.48 4.38
C GLN A 290 -7.78 19.87 3.02
N ILE A 291 -7.75 18.54 2.92
CA ILE A 291 -7.42 17.84 1.66
C ILE A 291 -8.40 18.21 0.55
N ARG A 292 -9.70 18.40 0.87
CA ARG A 292 -10.72 18.81 -0.12
C ARG A 292 -10.41 20.11 -0.85
N GLN A 293 -9.55 20.96 -0.33
CA GLN A 293 -9.17 22.23 -0.97
C GLN A 293 -8.19 22.06 -2.14
N PHE A 294 -7.65 20.85 -2.32
CA PHE A 294 -6.70 20.53 -3.38
C PHE A 294 -7.37 19.94 -4.63
N PHE A 295 -8.66 19.64 -4.53
CA PHE A 295 -9.50 19.10 -5.60
C PHE A 295 -10.61 20.11 -5.99
#